data_cc3b47138d7691408cf15ff250f6ebd2
#
_entry.id   cc3b47138d7691408cf15ff250f6ebd2
#
_cell.length_a   1.000
_cell.length_b   1.000
_cell.length_c   1.000
_cell.angle_alpha   90.00
_cell.angle_beta   90.00
_cell.angle_gamma   90.00
#
_symmetry.space_group_name_H-M   'P 1'
#
loop_
_entity.id
_entity.type
_entity.pdbx_description
1 polymer ?
#
loop_
_entity_poly.entity_id
_entity_poly.type
_entity_poly.pdbx_seq_one_letter_code
_entity_poly.pdbx_strand_id
1 'polypeptide(L)'
;MDSSSIELPGSEIGAVHWEGDDVRIHFSRAIIIKTMTGSAERTRWWQAGDLVIGGAEAKGPLPEGRLVCAGGDVDENLYTYRDMIPIPLVSRGHCRCSLRFRGEVDEFIVSGNSITLALSDVPKYIEHIR
;
A
#
# COMPACT_ATOMS: atom_id res chain seq x y z
N MET A 1 4.39 21.68 -5.89
CA MET A 1 5.16 20.43 -5.72
C MET A 1 4.28 19.26 -6.12
N ASP A 2 4.77 18.41 -6.99
CA ASP A 2 4.03 17.23 -7.40
C ASP A 2 3.98 16.22 -6.26
N SER A 3 2.88 15.52 -6.14
CA SER A 3 2.71 14.49 -5.14
C SER A 3 2.13 13.22 -5.75
N SER A 4 2.48 12.10 -5.15
CA SER A 4 1.99 10.80 -5.56
C SER A 4 1.63 9.98 -4.34
N SER A 5 0.60 9.15 -4.47
CA SER A 5 0.20 8.23 -3.42
C SER A 5 -0.42 6.99 -4.05
N ILE A 6 -0.41 5.89 -3.28
CA ILE A 6 -1.19 4.72 -3.64
C ILE A 6 -2.58 4.90 -3.07
N GLU A 7 -3.59 4.68 -3.88
CA GLU A 7 -4.99 4.60 -3.45
C GLU A 7 -5.25 3.13 -3.13
N LEU A 8 -5.52 2.81 -1.87
CA LEU A 8 -5.73 1.41 -1.47
C LEU A 8 -7.01 0.81 -2.05
N PRO A 9 -8.18 1.46 -1.98
CA PRO A 9 -9.38 0.90 -2.61
C PRO A 9 -9.14 0.67 -4.11
N GLY A 10 -9.33 -0.57 -4.54
CA GLY A 10 -9.13 -0.97 -5.93
C GLY A 10 -7.75 -1.47 -6.27
N SER A 11 -6.76 -1.28 -5.39
CA SER A 11 -5.42 -1.86 -5.61
C SER A 11 -5.46 -3.36 -5.42
N GLU A 12 -4.65 -4.08 -6.20
CA GLU A 12 -4.63 -5.54 -6.17
C GLU A 12 -3.37 -6.05 -5.49
N ILE A 13 -3.55 -6.98 -4.58
CA ILE A 13 -2.48 -7.70 -3.89
C ILE A 13 -2.31 -9.04 -4.59
N GLY A 14 -1.09 -9.32 -5.04
CA GLY A 14 -0.77 -10.59 -5.68
C GLY A 14 -0.31 -11.65 -4.70
N ALA A 15 0.37 -11.25 -3.65
CA ALA A 15 0.90 -12.19 -2.66
C ALA A 15 1.26 -11.46 -1.37
N VAL A 16 1.17 -12.17 -0.25
CA VAL A 16 1.68 -11.70 1.04
C VAL A 16 2.46 -12.86 1.65
N HIS A 17 3.72 -12.63 2.00
CA HIS A 17 4.55 -13.71 2.54
C HIS A 17 5.60 -13.21 3.51
N TRP A 18 6.09 -14.14 4.31
CA TRP A 18 7.20 -13.89 5.21
C TRP A 18 8.53 -13.96 4.43
N GLU A 19 9.42 -13.02 4.72
CA GLU A 19 10.83 -13.08 4.30
C GLU A 19 11.65 -12.88 5.56
N GLY A 20 12.12 -13.98 6.15
CA GLY A 20 12.74 -13.89 7.47
C GLY A 20 11.76 -13.34 8.48
N ASP A 21 12.13 -12.25 9.15
CA ASP A 21 11.30 -11.59 10.14
C ASP A 21 10.42 -10.47 9.55
N ASP A 22 10.44 -10.31 8.23
CA ASP A 22 9.71 -9.26 7.55
C ASP A 22 8.48 -9.83 6.86
N VAL A 23 7.44 -9.03 6.72
CA VAL A 23 6.28 -9.34 5.89
C VAL A 23 6.39 -8.51 4.62
N ARG A 24 6.34 -9.18 3.48
CA ARG A 24 6.31 -8.53 2.17
C ARG A 24 4.92 -8.63 1.58
N ILE A 25 4.32 -7.48 1.30
CA ILE A 25 3.02 -7.37 0.64
C ILE A 25 3.32 -6.97 -0.81
N HIS A 26 3.08 -7.89 -1.74
CA HIS A 26 3.30 -7.61 -3.16
C HIS A 26 2.02 -7.10 -3.79
N PHE A 27 2.06 -5.87 -4.29
CA PHE A 27 1.00 -5.31 -5.11
C PHE A 27 1.26 -5.71 -6.56
N SER A 28 0.38 -6.54 -7.11
CA SER A 28 0.42 -6.83 -8.53
C SER A 28 -0.03 -5.61 -9.32
N ARG A 29 -0.89 -4.78 -8.71
CA ARG A 29 -1.40 -3.57 -9.34
C ARG A 29 -1.76 -2.55 -8.26
N ALA A 30 -0.82 -1.68 -7.92
CA ALA A 30 -1.09 -0.56 -7.02
C ALA A 30 -1.65 0.60 -7.82
N ILE A 31 -2.77 1.15 -7.38
CA ILE A 31 -3.38 2.32 -8.04
C ILE A 31 -2.66 3.56 -7.54
N ILE A 32 -2.10 4.32 -8.45
CA ILE A 32 -1.32 5.51 -8.12
C ILE A 32 -2.03 6.76 -8.57
N ILE A 33 -2.18 7.70 -7.65
CA ILE A 33 -2.76 9.00 -7.92
C ILE A 33 -1.61 10.01 -7.95
N LYS A 34 -1.49 10.72 -9.05
CA LYS A 34 -0.50 11.80 -9.21
C LYS A 34 -1.21 13.13 -9.29
N THR A 35 -0.75 14.08 -8.47
CA THR A 35 -1.25 15.45 -8.43
C THR A 35 -0.13 16.39 -8.84
N MET A 36 -0.41 17.28 -9.77
CA MET A 36 0.58 18.26 -10.24
C MET A 36 0.36 19.60 -9.55
N THR A 37 1.47 20.28 -9.26
CA THR A 37 1.47 21.60 -8.65
C THR A 37 0.69 22.60 -9.50
N GLY A 38 -0.20 23.35 -8.85
CA GLY A 38 -0.97 24.39 -9.53
C GLY A 38 -2.13 23.87 -10.36
N SER A 39 -2.39 22.56 -10.32
CA SER A 39 -3.49 21.95 -11.04
C SER A 39 -4.48 21.35 -10.07
N ALA A 40 -5.75 21.52 -10.36
CA ALA A 40 -6.81 20.82 -9.64
C ALA A 40 -7.03 19.42 -10.21
N GLU A 41 -6.37 19.11 -11.32
CA GLU A 41 -6.50 17.82 -11.98
C GLU A 41 -5.50 16.82 -11.44
N ARG A 42 -5.91 15.55 -11.43
CA ARG A 42 -5.09 14.43 -11.01
C ARG A 42 -5.13 13.36 -12.10
N THR A 43 -4.11 12.51 -12.10
CA THR A 43 -4.05 11.37 -13.02
C THR A 43 -3.97 10.09 -12.23
N ARG A 44 -4.56 9.04 -12.77
CA ARG A 44 -4.54 7.71 -12.18
C ARG A 44 -3.70 6.79 -13.04
N TRP A 45 -2.83 6.05 -12.36
CA TRP A 45 -1.90 5.11 -12.97
C TRP A 45 -1.94 3.80 -12.19
N TRP A 46 -1.31 2.76 -12.71
CA TRP A 46 -1.05 1.58 -11.90
C TRP A 46 0.39 1.13 -12.08
N GLN A 47 0.90 0.48 -11.06
CA GLN A 47 2.29 0.05 -11.02
C GLN A 47 2.42 -1.09 -10.02
N ALA A 48 3.28 -2.07 -10.32
CA ALA A 48 3.59 -3.12 -9.36
C ALA A 48 4.57 -2.58 -8.31
N GLY A 49 4.59 -3.21 -7.15
CA GLY A 49 5.51 -2.84 -6.10
C GLY A 49 5.30 -3.64 -4.83
N ASP A 50 6.18 -3.42 -3.87
CA ASP A 50 6.15 -4.14 -2.61
C ASP A 50 6.12 -3.18 -1.43
N LEU A 51 5.33 -3.53 -0.43
CA LEU A 51 5.35 -2.88 0.87
C LEU A 51 5.94 -3.89 1.85
N VAL A 52 7.06 -3.51 2.47
CA VAL A 52 7.77 -4.41 3.38
C VAL A 52 7.72 -3.86 4.79
N ILE A 53 7.20 -4.66 5.70
CA ILE A 53 7.14 -4.34 7.12
C ILE A 53 8.24 -5.17 7.81
N GLY A 54 9.22 -4.47 8.39
CA GLY A 54 10.35 -5.10 9.05
C GLY A 54 10.08 -5.40 10.51
N GLY A 55 10.65 -6.51 11.01
CA GLY A 55 10.42 -6.95 12.37
C GLY A 55 8.94 -7.14 12.64
N ALA A 56 8.27 -7.87 11.77
CA ALA A 56 6.82 -7.88 11.68
C ALA A 56 6.16 -8.86 12.65
N GLU A 57 4.98 -8.43 13.13
CA GLU A 57 4.04 -9.29 13.84
C GLU A 57 2.71 -9.20 13.09
N ALA A 58 2.15 -10.35 12.73
CA ALA A 58 0.86 -10.41 12.05
C ALA A 58 -0.17 -11.08 12.94
N LYS A 59 -1.39 -10.56 12.91
CA LYS A 59 -2.51 -11.20 13.60
C LYS A 59 -3.12 -12.25 12.67
N GLY A 60 -3.01 -13.52 13.08
CA GLY A 60 -3.53 -14.63 12.31
C GLY A 60 -2.68 -14.97 11.09
N PRO A 61 -3.19 -15.86 10.25
CA PRO A 61 -2.45 -16.27 9.05
C PRO A 61 -2.40 -15.15 8.02
N LEU A 62 -1.35 -15.19 7.18
CA LEU A 62 -1.24 -14.23 6.08
C LEU A 62 -2.32 -14.54 5.04
N PRO A 63 -2.90 -13.51 4.41
CA PRO A 63 -3.89 -13.74 3.36
C PRO A 63 -3.27 -14.43 2.15
N GLU A 64 -4.06 -15.25 1.48
CA GLU A 64 -3.61 -16.02 0.33
C GLU A 64 -4.32 -15.60 -0.95
N GLY A 65 -3.63 -15.78 -2.06
CA GLY A 65 -4.18 -15.56 -3.37
C GLY A 65 -4.23 -14.10 -3.77
N ARG A 66 -4.94 -13.85 -4.85
CA ARG A 66 -5.13 -12.51 -5.36
C ARG A 66 -6.30 -11.86 -4.63
N LEU A 67 -6.07 -10.67 -4.12
CA LEU A 67 -7.06 -9.93 -3.36
C LEU A 67 -7.14 -8.50 -3.88
N VAL A 68 -8.35 -7.97 -3.89
CA VAL A 68 -8.57 -6.55 -4.22
C VAL A 68 -8.84 -5.81 -2.92
N CYS A 69 -8.08 -4.76 -2.67
CA CYS A 69 -8.26 -3.96 -1.47
C CYS A 69 -9.59 -3.19 -1.53
N ALA A 70 -10.31 -3.21 -0.43
CA ALA A 70 -11.49 -2.36 -0.23
C ALA A 70 -11.09 -1.07 0.48
N GLY A 71 -9.99 -1.10 1.21
CA GLY A 71 -9.45 0.04 1.93
C GLY A 71 -8.41 -0.43 2.95
N GLY A 72 -7.92 0.48 3.74
CA GLY A 72 -6.98 0.17 4.79
C GLY A 72 -6.35 1.41 5.37
N ASP A 73 -5.60 1.21 6.44
CA ASP A 73 -4.87 2.29 7.12
C ASP A 73 -3.40 1.90 7.23
N VAL A 74 -2.54 2.89 7.09
CA VAL A 74 -1.10 2.73 7.31
C VAL A 74 -0.69 3.72 8.39
N ASP A 75 -0.14 3.19 9.48
CA ASP A 75 0.38 4.01 10.57
C ASP A 75 1.90 4.04 10.48
N GLU A 76 2.45 5.24 10.55
CA GLU A 76 3.88 5.49 10.55
C GLU A 76 4.18 6.42 11.73
N ASN A 77 4.71 5.86 12.81
CA ASN A 77 4.95 6.58 14.06
C ASN A 77 3.67 7.30 14.54
N LEU A 78 3.60 8.62 14.41
CA LEU A 78 2.45 9.41 14.87
C LEU A 78 1.42 9.71 13.78
N TYR A 79 1.71 9.28 12.54
CA TYR A 79 0.83 9.58 11.40
C TYR A 79 0.01 8.37 11.00
N THR A 80 -1.26 8.62 10.65
CA THR A 80 -2.15 7.61 10.08
C THR A 80 -2.59 8.07 8.70
N TYR A 81 -2.34 7.23 7.71
CA TYR A 81 -2.79 7.46 6.35
C TYR A 81 -3.98 6.55 6.09
N ARG A 82 -5.12 7.15 5.78
CA ARG A 82 -6.36 6.42 5.52
C ARG A 82 -6.56 6.16 4.05
N ASP A 83 -6.75 4.89 3.70
CA ASP A 83 -7.02 4.41 2.34
C ASP A 83 -5.93 4.78 1.35
N MET A 84 -4.72 5.12 1.82
CA MET A 84 -3.62 5.52 0.96
C MET A 84 -2.26 5.15 1.54
N ILE A 85 -1.28 5.08 0.66
CA ILE A 85 0.13 4.98 1.05
C ILE A 85 0.85 6.14 0.37
N PRO A 86 1.54 7.01 1.12
CA PRO A 86 2.29 8.09 0.50
C PRO A 86 3.48 7.55 -0.31
N ILE A 87 3.85 8.24 -1.36
CA ILE A 87 5.04 7.91 -2.16
C ILE A 87 5.98 9.11 -2.13
N PRO A 88 7.21 8.94 -1.67
CA PRO A 88 7.83 7.71 -1.16
C PRO A 88 7.42 7.39 0.28
N LEU A 89 7.65 6.17 0.69
CA LEU A 89 7.50 5.78 2.08
C LEU A 89 8.67 4.90 2.49
N VAL A 90 9.52 5.42 3.36
CA VAL A 90 10.61 4.71 4.00
C VAL A 90 10.69 5.26 5.42
N SER A 91 10.37 4.44 6.38
CA SER A 91 10.32 4.91 7.78
C SER A 91 10.79 3.84 8.73
N ARG A 92 11.42 4.28 9.81
CA ARG A 92 11.81 3.44 10.95
C ARG A 92 11.03 3.87 12.17
N GLY A 93 10.73 2.91 13.01
CA GLY A 93 9.94 3.11 14.22
C GLY A 93 8.64 2.34 14.09
N HIS A 94 7.75 2.54 15.04
CA HIS A 94 6.48 1.80 15.05
C HIS A 94 5.69 2.04 13.77
N CYS A 95 5.27 0.95 13.15
CA CYS A 95 4.39 1.01 12.00
C CYS A 95 3.34 -0.09 12.08
N ARG A 96 2.22 0.13 11.39
CA ARG A 96 1.12 -0.82 11.32
C ARG A 96 0.41 -0.66 9.99
N CYS A 97 0.07 -1.77 9.39
CA CYS A 97 -0.70 -1.78 8.16
C CYS A 97 -1.94 -2.64 8.40
N SER A 98 -3.09 -2.08 8.09
CA SER A 98 -4.37 -2.74 8.26
C SER A 98 -5.09 -2.71 6.92
N LEU A 99 -5.36 -3.86 6.31
CA LEU A 99 -5.95 -3.95 4.99
C LEU A 99 -7.28 -4.69 5.04
N ARG A 100 -8.28 -4.13 4.37
CA ARG A 100 -9.57 -4.77 4.15
C ARG A 100 -9.66 -5.17 2.69
N PHE A 101 -10.22 -6.34 2.42
CA PHE A 101 -10.32 -6.89 1.08
C PHE A 101 -11.77 -7.10 0.68
N ARG A 102 -12.05 -6.93 -0.61
CA ARG A 102 -13.40 -7.17 -1.16
C ARG A 102 -13.78 -8.64 -0.97
N GLY A 103 -14.97 -8.86 -0.46
CA GLY A 103 -15.49 -10.21 -0.26
C GLY A 103 -14.97 -10.92 0.99
N GLU A 104 -14.08 -10.29 1.75
CA GLU A 104 -13.54 -10.84 2.99
C GLU A 104 -14.10 -10.10 4.19
N VAL A 105 -14.40 -10.83 5.25
CA VAL A 105 -14.93 -10.28 6.50
C VAL A 105 -13.78 -9.76 7.37
N ASP A 106 -12.70 -10.54 7.44
CA ASP A 106 -11.59 -10.24 8.32
C ASP A 106 -10.59 -9.25 7.71
N GLU A 107 -10.09 -8.37 8.55
CA GLU A 107 -9.06 -7.42 8.23
C GLU A 107 -7.70 -8.06 8.46
N PHE A 108 -6.74 -7.80 7.57
CA PHE A 108 -5.36 -8.24 7.76
C PHE A 108 -4.58 -7.12 8.45
N ILE A 109 -4.00 -7.44 9.60
CA ILE A 109 -3.25 -6.47 10.41
C ILE A 109 -1.83 -6.97 10.61
N VAL A 110 -0.86 -6.15 10.26
CA VAL A 110 0.56 -6.41 10.48
C VAL A 110 1.21 -5.17 11.06
N SER A 111 2.04 -5.34 12.08
CA SER A 111 2.79 -4.26 12.69
C SER A 111 4.27 -4.59 12.71
N GLY A 112 5.11 -3.59 12.87
CA GLY A 112 6.54 -3.79 12.88
C GLY A 112 7.30 -2.54 13.30
N ASN A 113 8.60 -2.53 13.02
CA ASN A 113 9.52 -1.46 13.39
C ASN A 113 10.12 -0.72 12.20
N SER A 114 9.70 -1.07 10.98
CA SER A 114 10.06 -0.33 9.78
C SER A 114 9.04 -0.61 8.69
N ILE A 115 8.89 0.34 7.78
CA ILE A 115 8.01 0.20 6.64
C ILE A 115 8.67 0.83 5.42
N THR A 116 8.70 0.10 4.31
CA THR A 116 9.35 0.54 3.08
C THR A 116 8.47 0.20 1.89
N LEU A 117 8.21 1.19 1.06
CA LEU A 117 7.53 1.00 -0.22
C LEU A 117 8.57 1.01 -1.34
N ALA A 118 8.61 -0.04 -2.13
CA ALA A 118 9.49 -0.15 -3.29
C ALA A 118 8.65 -0.45 -4.53
N LEU A 119 8.45 0.57 -5.36
CA LEU A 119 7.72 0.41 -6.62
C LEU A 119 8.65 -0.21 -7.65
N SER A 120 8.09 -1.04 -8.54
CA SER A 120 8.81 -1.72 -9.61
C SER A 120 8.08 -1.50 -10.92
N ASP A 121 8.79 -1.74 -12.01
CA ASP A 121 8.29 -1.54 -13.37
C ASP A 121 7.94 -0.08 -13.68
N VAL A 122 7.39 0.15 -14.86
CA VAL A 122 7.02 1.47 -15.33
C VAL A 122 5.55 1.71 -15.00
N PRO A 123 5.19 2.88 -14.47
CA PRO A 123 3.77 3.19 -14.22
C PRO A 123 3.02 3.26 -15.55
N LYS A 124 1.79 2.74 -15.53
CA LYS A 124 0.92 2.69 -16.69
C LYS A 124 -0.30 3.58 -16.47
N TYR A 125 -0.54 4.45 -17.43
CA TYR A 125 -1.63 5.42 -17.36
C TYR A 125 -3.00 4.74 -17.42
N ILE A 126 -3.92 5.18 -16.57
CA ILE A 126 -5.31 4.72 -16.58
C ILE A 126 -6.23 5.84 -17.07
N GLU A 127 -6.27 6.95 -16.37
CA GLU A 127 -7.22 8.01 -16.68
C GLU A 127 -6.86 9.34 -16.03
N HIS A 128 -7.50 10.37 -16.51
CA HIS A 128 -7.48 11.71 -15.95
C HIS A 128 -8.65 11.84 -14.98
N ILE A 129 -8.40 12.36 -13.79
CA ILE A 129 -9.44 12.56 -12.77
C ILE A 129 -9.71 14.06 -12.68
N ARG A 130 -10.96 14.44 -12.80
CA ARG A 130 -11.37 15.84 -12.70
C ARG A 130 -12.22 16.08 -11.47
#